data_f016d858ed757f3736bf032c538bc7ca
#
_entry.id   f016d858ed757f3736bf032c538bc7ca
#
_cell.length_a   1.000
_cell.length_b   1.000
_cell.length_c   1.000
_cell.angle_alpha   90.00
_cell.angle_beta   90.00
_cell.angle_gamma   90.00
#
_symmetry.space_group_name_H-M   'P 1'
#
loop_
_entity.id
_entity.type
_entity.pdbx_description
1 polymer ?
#
loop_
_entity_poly.entity_id
_entity_poly.type
_entity_poly.pdbx_seq_one_letter_code
_entity_poly.pdbx_strand_id
1 'polypeptide(L)'
;RFRNNSSGEEWPAQRKIIELRDWLRSNKFKKRQALVADLGGEVTLRSSIYQNENGSIRAQILFLPLANGTINHCLSFSSETLDNERLITDNLNTPYGGFYPENWNVCRKPWTRSAARLLKSHQKRIQGLELEAYEIDPVDEINQQQGVLERTNIEAGFLVPPHLQDELGR
;
A
#
# COMPACT_ATOMS: atom_id res chain seq x y z
N ARG A 1 -13.30 0.37 -2.52
CA ARG A 1 -12.36 1.49 -2.77
C ARG A 1 -12.01 2.22 -1.49
N PHE A 2 -10.82 2.78 -1.43
CA PHE A 2 -10.40 3.64 -0.33
C PHE A 2 -11.07 5.02 -0.41
N ARG A 3 -11.34 5.58 0.76
CA ARG A 3 -11.79 6.95 0.94
C ARG A 3 -11.07 7.58 2.13
N ASN A 4 -11.11 8.89 2.23
CA ASN A 4 -10.58 9.59 3.39
C ASN A 4 -11.25 9.11 4.68
N ASN A 5 -10.44 8.91 5.72
CA ASN A 5 -10.97 8.68 7.04
C ASN A 5 -11.26 10.04 7.72
N SER A 6 -12.52 10.41 7.78
CA SER A 6 -12.96 11.69 8.37
C SER A 6 -12.71 11.77 9.89
N SER A 7 -12.54 10.64 10.56
CA SER A 7 -12.15 10.57 11.96
C SER A 7 -10.67 10.90 12.19
N GLY A 8 -9.90 11.04 11.12
CA GLY A 8 -8.47 11.24 11.17
C GLY A 8 -7.67 9.96 11.24
N GLU A 9 -6.42 10.08 11.64
CA GLU A 9 -5.53 8.94 11.76
C GLU A 9 -5.80 8.15 13.04
N GLU A 10 -6.16 6.89 12.87
CA GLU A 10 -6.35 5.96 13.98
C GLU A 10 -5.25 4.89 13.94
N TRP A 11 -4.37 4.93 14.94
CA TRP A 11 -3.36 3.90 15.10
C TRP A 11 -3.79 2.91 16.18
N PRO A 12 -3.78 1.60 15.88
CA PRO A 12 -4.02 0.60 16.91
C PRO A 12 -3.04 0.76 18.08
N ALA A 13 -3.52 0.62 19.31
CA ALA A 13 -2.74 0.81 20.53
C ALA A 13 -1.86 -0.42 20.84
N GLN A 14 -1.23 -1.01 19.82
CA GLN A 14 -0.29 -2.12 19.95
C GLN A 14 1.14 -1.57 19.90
N ARG A 15 1.98 -2.06 20.81
CA ARG A 15 3.35 -1.55 20.98
C ARG A 15 4.15 -1.51 19.68
N LYS A 16 4.16 -2.59 18.90
CA LYS A 16 4.91 -2.66 17.65
C LYS A 16 4.40 -1.70 16.59
N ILE A 17 3.09 -1.46 16.56
CA ILE A 17 2.46 -0.54 15.61
C ILE A 17 2.80 0.91 15.98
N ILE A 18 2.75 1.24 17.27
CA ILE A 18 3.15 2.57 17.75
C ILE A 18 4.64 2.82 17.54
N GLU A 19 5.49 1.81 17.76
CA GLU A 19 6.92 1.90 17.45
C GLU A 19 7.18 2.19 15.96
N LEU A 20 6.41 1.59 15.06
CA LEU A 20 6.48 1.87 13.63
C LEU A 20 6.12 3.31 13.31
N ARG A 21 5.05 3.83 13.92
CA ARG A 21 4.66 5.24 13.76
C ARG A 21 5.79 6.19 14.20
N ASP A 22 6.37 5.93 15.36
CA ASP A 22 7.43 6.75 15.92
C ASP A 22 8.68 6.67 15.05
N TRP A 23 9.00 5.50 14.52
CA TRP A 23 10.10 5.30 13.57
C TRP A 23 9.89 6.12 12.28
N LEU A 24 8.69 6.10 11.70
CA LEU A 24 8.37 6.88 10.50
C LEU A 24 8.61 8.36 10.74
N ARG A 25 8.13 8.90 11.86
CA ARG A 25 8.30 10.31 12.24
C ARG A 25 9.77 10.65 12.46
N SER A 26 10.51 9.80 13.14
CA SER A 26 11.94 9.98 13.40
C SER A 26 12.79 9.95 12.14
N ASN A 27 12.33 9.25 11.10
CA ASN A 27 12.99 9.16 9.81
C ASN A 27 12.41 10.15 8.78
N LYS A 28 11.78 11.22 9.27
CA LYS A 28 11.30 12.35 8.48
C LYS A 28 10.21 12.00 7.45
N PHE A 29 9.46 10.94 7.70
CA PHE A 29 8.23 10.67 6.99
C PHE A 29 7.11 11.45 7.63
N LYS A 30 6.40 12.24 6.82
CA LYS A 30 5.25 13.03 7.26
C LYS A 30 3.96 12.36 6.82
N LYS A 31 2.98 12.37 7.72
CA LYS A 31 1.64 11.91 7.41
C LYS A 31 1.05 12.76 6.28
N ARG A 32 0.50 12.07 5.29
CA ARG A 32 -0.24 12.70 4.19
C ARG A 32 -1.74 12.49 4.36
N GLN A 33 -2.17 11.27 4.65
CA GLN A 33 -3.59 10.95 4.68
C GLN A 33 -3.85 9.68 5.47
N ALA A 34 -5.00 9.61 6.11
CA ALA A 34 -5.57 8.37 6.65
C ALA A 34 -6.71 7.92 5.76
N LEU A 35 -6.74 6.64 5.44
CA LEU A 35 -7.69 6.04 4.51
C LEU A 35 -8.48 4.93 5.17
N VAL A 36 -9.66 4.70 4.66
CA VAL A 36 -10.53 3.61 5.08
C VAL A 36 -11.21 2.99 3.85
N ALA A 37 -11.35 1.67 3.88
CA ALA A 37 -12.10 0.93 2.87
C ALA A 37 -12.95 -0.14 3.53
N ASP A 38 -14.19 -0.25 3.10
CA ASP A 38 -15.09 -1.30 3.55
C ASP A 38 -14.93 -2.51 2.63
N LEU A 39 -14.63 -3.67 3.21
CA LEU A 39 -14.39 -4.92 2.48
C LEU A 39 -15.64 -5.81 2.39
N GLY A 40 -16.77 -5.30 2.82
CA GLY A 40 -18.02 -6.06 2.96
C GLY A 40 -18.19 -6.65 4.35
N GLY A 41 -19.45 -6.92 4.74
CA GLY A 41 -19.77 -7.29 6.10
C GLY A 41 -19.42 -6.16 7.08
N GLU A 42 -18.87 -6.51 8.22
CA GLU A 42 -18.43 -5.56 9.24
C GLU A 42 -16.91 -5.29 9.18
N VAL A 43 -16.24 -5.71 8.11
CA VAL A 43 -14.78 -5.59 8.01
C VAL A 43 -14.40 -4.27 7.35
N THR A 44 -13.66 -3.46 8.08
CA THR A 44 -13.11 -2.20 7.60
C THR A 44 -11.59 -2.27 7.57
N LEU A 45 -11.02 -1.97 6.42
CA LEU A 45 -9.58 -1.86 6.23
C LEU A 45 -9.15 -0.41 6.43
N ARG A 46 -8.20 -0.18 7.31
CA ARG A 46 -7.60 1.13 7.54
C ARG A 46 -6.19 1.19 7.01
N SER A 47 -5.80 2.37 6.58
CA SER A 47 -4.45 2.62 6.06
C SER A 47 -3.99 4.02 6.40
N SER A 48 -2.70 4.16 6.68
CA SER A 48 -2.05 5.46 6.82
C SER A 48 -1.01 5.66 5.75
N ILE A 49 -0.97 6.85 5.17
CA ILE A 49 -0.04 7.23 4.11
C ILE A 49 0.92 8.27 4.64
N TYR A 50 2.21 7.99 4.47
CA TYR A 50 3.31 8.88 4.79
C TYR A 50 4.17 9.13 3.56
N GLN A 51 4.87 10.23 3.53
CA GLN A 51 5.85 10.54 2.48
C GLN A 51 7.12 11.12 3.10
N ASN A 52 8.27 10.82 2.47
CA ASN A 52 9.53 11.45 2.85
C ASN A 52 9.56 12.93 2.44
N GLU A 53 10.64 13.67 2.80
CA GLU A 53 10.71 15.12 2.63
C GLU A 53 10.51 15.57 1.18
N ASN A 54 11.12 14.89 0.22
CA ASN A 54 11.03 15.27 -1.20
C ASN A 54 9.87 14.60 -1.94
N GLY A 55 9.06 13.81 -1.26
CA GLY A 55 7.90 13.12 -1.84
C GLY A 55 8.23 11.95 -2.77
N SER A 56 9.49 11.53 -2.86
CA SER A 56 9.91 10.44 -3.77
C SER A 56 9.62 9.05 -3.24
N ILE A 57 9.40 8.90 -1.94
CA ILE A 57 9.06 7.62 -1.30
C ILE A 57 7.75 7.79 -0.54
N ARG A 58 6.78 6.97 -0.88
CA ARG A 58 5.52 6.85 -0.15
C ARG A 58 5.58 5.61 0.73
N ALA A 59 5.24 5.76 2.00
CA ALA A 59 5.03 4.65 2.92
C ALA A 59 3.54 4.46 3.14
N GLN A 60 3.05 3.25 2.93
CA GLN A 60 1.67 2.88 3.21
C GLN A 60 1.66 1.81 4.28
N ILE A 61 0.91 2.05 5.34
CA ILE A 61 0.70 1.08 6.40
C ILE A 61 -0.74 0.60 6.32
N LEU A 62 -0.91 -0.71 6.16
CA LEU A 62 -2.22 -1.36 6.17
C LEU A 62 -2.45 -2.00 7.53
N PHE A 63 -3.60 -1.76 8.12
CA PHE A 63 -4.04 -2.38 9.36
C PHE A 63 -5.11 -3.42 9.04
N LEU A 64 -4.77 -4.69 9.22
CA LEU A 64 -5.60 -5.84 8.88
C LEU A 64 -6.21 -6.43 10.16
N PRO A 65 -7.52 -6.27 10.40
CA PRO A 65 -8.16 -6.91 11.53
C PRO A 65 -8.18 -8.43 11.33
N LEU A 66 -7.79 -9.17 12.36
CA LEU A 66 -7.81 -10.63 12.36
C LEU A 66 -9.02 -11.15 13.15
N ALA A 67 -9.42 -12.38 12.86
CA ALA A 67 -10.58 -13.02 13.49
C ALA A 67 -10.46 -13.15 15.02
N ASN A 68 -9.24 -13.19 15.56
CA ASN A 68 -8.98 -13.26 17.01
C ASN A 68 -9.03 -11.91 17.72
N GLY A 69 -9.42 -10.84 17.02
CA GLY A 69 -9.49 -9.48 17.58
C GLY A 69 -8.16 -8.72 17.59
N THR A 70 -7.06 -9.34 17.17
CA THR A 70 -5.79 -8.64 17.00
C THR A 70 -5.72 -7.96 15.63
N ILE A 71 -4.78 -7.00 15.50
CA ILE A 71 -4.56 -6.30 14.25
C ILE A 71 -3.16 -6.64 13.74
N ASN A 72 -3.10 -7.18 12.54
CA ASN A 72 -1.85 -7.32 11.80
C ASN A 72 -1.59 -6.04 11.00
N HIS A 73 -0.33 -5.72 10.76
CA HIS A 73 0.03 -4.56 9.94
C HIS A 73 1.05 -4.96 8.89
N CYS A 74 0.97 -4.28 7.76
CA CYS A 74 1.91 -4.44 6.67
C CYS A 74 2.43 -3.06 6.26
N LEU A 75 3.70 -3.00 5.92
CA LEU A 75 4.37 -1.78 5.46
C LEU A 75 4.78 -1.94 4.00
N SER A 76 4.50 -0.92 3.21
CA SER A 76 4.88 -0.86 1.80
C SER A 76 5.56 0.47 1.52
N PHE A 77 6.72 0.43 0.89
CA PHE A 77 7.38 1.60 0.29
C PHE A 77 7.21 1.57 -1.21
N SER A 78 6.87 2.71 -1.79
CA SER A 78 6.72 2.83 -3.23
C SER A 78 7.37 4.10 -3.77
N SER A 79 7.88 4.00 -4.98
CA SER A 79 8.47 5.10 -5.74
C SER A 79 8.14 4.96 -7.22
N GLU A 80 8.02 6.07 -7.92
CA GLU A 80 7.82 6.09 -9.37
C GLU A 80 8.99 6.76 -10.04
N THR A 81 9.47 6.16 -11.14
CA THR A 81 10.51 6.75 -11.96
C THR A 81 9.92 7.70 -13.00
N LEU A 82 10.77 8.58 -13.54
CA LEU A 82 10.38 9.43 -14.68
C LEU A 82 10.02 8.62 -15.93
N ASP A 83 10.53 7.38 -16.02
CA ASP A 83 10.23 6.44 -17.10
C ASP A 83 8.93 5.64 -16.86
N ASN A 84 8.12 6.06 -15.91
CA ASN A 84 6.84 5.44 -15.57
C ASN A 84 6.94 3.99 -15.04
N GLU A 85 8.05 3.65 -14.41
CA GLU A 85 8.20 2.40 -13.66
C GLU A 85 7.81 2.63 -12.20
N ARG A 86 7.04 1.70 -11.63
CA ARG A 86 6.63 1.74 -10.24
C ARG A 86 7.37 0.67 -9.46
N LEU A 87 8.18 1.08 -8.47
CA LEU A 87 8.88 0.16 -7.59
C LEU A 87 8.15 0.09 -6.25
N ILE A 88 7.81 -1.12 -5.84
CA ILE A 88 7.14 -1.40 -4.57
C ILE A 88 7.99 -2.39 -3.80
N THR A 89 8.28 -2.06 -2.54
CA THR A 89 8.96 -2.96 -1.60
C THR A 89 8.08 -3.08 -0.36
N ASP A 90 7.56 -4.26 -0.10
CA ASP A 90 6.62 -4.48 1.00
C ASP A 90 6.96 -5.74 1.82
N ASN A 91 6.33 -5.84 2.99
CA ASN A 91 6.37 -7.02 3.84
C ASN A 91 4.99 -7.69 3.97
N LEU A 92 4.13 -7.52 2.99
CA LEU A 92 2.83 -8.15 2.96
C LEU A 92 2.99 -9.67 3.07
N ASN A 93 2.33 -10.28 4.05
CA ASN A 93 2.40 -11.71 4.31
C ASN A 93 1.23 -12.50 3.70
N THR A 94 0.25 -11.81 3.16
CA THR A 94 -0.86 -12.43 2.43
C THR A 94 -0.51 -12.46 0.94
N PRO A 95 -0.44 -13.63 0.32
CA PRO A 95 -0.11 -13.72 -1.09
C PRO A 95 -1.13 -12.97 -1.96
N TYR A 96 -0.64 -12.19 -2.88
CA TYR A 96 -1.47 -11.67 -3.96
C TYR A 96 -1.46 -12.70 -5.10
N GLY A 97 -2.63 -13.23 -5.42
CA GLY A 97 -2.78 -14.31 -6.40
C GLY A 97 -2.96 -13.83 -7.84
N GLY A 98 -2.91 -12.52 -8.10
CA GLY A 98 -3.13 -11.95 -9.42
C GLY A 98 -1.84 -11.51 -10.11
N PHE A 99 -2.00 -10.80 -11.21
CA PHE A 99 -0.92 -10.26 -12.02
C PHE A 99 -0.72 -8.77 -11.75
N TYR A 100 0.54 -8.31 -11.82
CA TYR A 100 0.88 -6.90 -11.78
C TYR A 100 1.08 -6.36 -13.20
N PRO A 101 0.83 -5.06 -13.46
CA PRO A 101 1.23 -4.42 -14.70
C PRO A 101 2.72 -4.59 -14.98
N GLU A 102 3.12 -4.64 -16.23
CA GLU A 102 4.52 -4.85 -16.63
C GLU A 102 5.48 -3.77 -16.09
N ASN A 103 4.98 -2.53 -15.92
CA ASN A 103 5.76 -1.43 -15.40
C ASN A 103 5.84 -1.39 -13.84
N TRP A 104 5.23 -2.36 -13.15
CA TRP A 104 5.33 -2.49 -11.71
C TRP A 104 6.40 -3.52 -11.34
N ASN A 105 7.36 -3.07 -10.55
CA ASN A 105 8.42 -3.93 -10.02
C ASN A 105 8.18 -4.11 -8.51
N VAL A 106 7.61 -5.24 -8.14
CA VAL A 106 7.23 -5.56 -6.76
C VAL A 106 8.23 -6.53 -6.16
N CYS A 107 8.83 -6.11 -5.04
CA CYS A 107 9.70 -6.96 -4.23
C CYS A 107 9.02 -7.20 -2.88
N ARG A 108 8.58 -8.42 -2.66
CA ARG A 108 7.89 -8.81 -1.42
C ARG A 108 8.84 -9.54 -0.48
N LYS A 109 8.89 -9.06 0.76
CA LYS A 109 9.76 -9.57 1.82
C LYS A 109 8.94 -9.84 3.09
N PRO A 110 8.09 -10.87 3.11
CA PRO A 110 7.13 -11.09 4.19
C PRO A 110 7.80 -11.32 5.55
N TRP A 111 9.04 -11.81 5.56
CA TRP A 111 9.80 -12.05 6.76
C TRP A 111 10.53 -10.82 7.31
N THR A 112 10.60 -9.74 6.55
CA THR A 112 11.26 -8.51 6.96
C THR A 112 10.29 -7.64 7.77
N ARG A 113 10.37 -7.74 9.08
CA ARG A 113 9.51 -6.99 10.00
C ARG A 113 10.10 -5.65 10.44
N SER A 114 11.39 -5.44 10.23
CA SER A 114 12.05 -4.17 10.52
C SER A 114 11.77 -3.14 9.43
N ALA A 115 11.15 -2.03 9.80
CA ALA A 115 10.91 -0.91 8.89
C ALA A 115 12.21 -0.34 8.32
N ALA A 116 13.26 -0.24 9.16
CA ALA A 116 14.57 0.24 8.73
C ALA A 116 15.20 -0.64 7.66
N ARG A 117 15.10 -1.96 7.80
CA ARG A 117 15.62 -2.92 6.81
C ARG A 117 14.82 -2.87 5.52
N LEU A 118 13.51 -2.74 5.62
CA LEU A 118 12.63 -2.65 4.45
C LEU A 118 12.92 -1.38 3.67
N LEU A 119 13.06 -0.24 4.35
CA LEU A 119 13.43 1.03 3.72
C LEU A 119 14.80 0.94 3.05
N LYS A 120 15.78 0.37 3.72
CA LYS A 120 17.12 0.18 3.15
C LYS A 120 17.09 -0.66 1.88
N SER A 121 16.28 -1.72 1.86
CA SER A 121 16.06 -2.54 0.66
C SER A 121 15.44 -1.72 -0.47
N HIS A 122 14.43 -0.90 -0.15
CA HIS A 122 13.79 -0.03 -1.14
C HIS A 122 14.76 1.02 -1.68
N GLN A 123 15.53 1.66 -0.80
CA GLN A 123 16.53 2.66 -1.18
C GLN A 123 17.59 2.10 -2.13
N LYS A 124 18.03 0.86 -1.92
CA LYS A 124 18.97 0.19 -2.83
C LYS A 124 18.36 -0.01 -4.21
N ARG A 125 17.08 -0.35 -4.28
CA ARG A 125 16.39 -0.59 -5.55
C ARG A 125 16.20 0.70 -6.36
N ILE A 126 16.00 1.84 -5.70
CA ILE A 126 15.79 3.13 -6.36
C ILE A 126 17.09 3.91 -6.53
N GLN A 127 18.22 3.42 -6.04
CA GLN A 127 19.50 4.09 -6.15
C GLN A 127 19.88 4.31 -7.62
N GLY A 128 20.27 5.55 -7.96
CA GLY A 128 20.63 5.91 -9.31
C GLY A 128 19.47 6.13 -10.27
N LEU A 129 18.23 5.95 -9.84
CA LEU A 129 17.04 6.20 -10.63
C LEU A 129 16.54 7.64 -10.42
N GLU A 130 16.04 8.23 -11.50
CA GLU A 130 15.35 9.50 -11.43
C GLU A 130 13.89 9.26 -11.05
N LEU A 131 13.45 9.87 -9.95
CA LEU A 131 12.15 9.64 -9.34
C LEU A 131 11.23 10.83 -9.51
N GLU A 132 9.93 10.54 -9.71
CA GLU A 132 8.88 11.53 -9.60
C GLU A 132 8.43 11.69 -8.14
N ALA A 133 8.11 12.93 -7.74
CA ALA A 133 7.46 13.17 -6.48
C ALA A 133 5.96 12.85 -6.58
N TYR A 134 5.39 12.26 -5.53
CA TYR A 134 3.95 12.05 -5.44
C TYR A 134 3.25 13.38 -5.15
N GLU A 135 2.51 13.90 -6.11
CA GLU A 135 1.79 15.17 -6.03
C GLU A 135 0.27 14.99 -5.98
N ILE A 136 -0.23 13.88 -6.51
CA ILE A 136 -1.66 13.57 -6.53
C ILE A 136 -2.13 13.20 -5.13
N ASP A 137 -3.39 13.53 -4.82
CA ASP A 137 -4.04 13.10 -3.57
C ASP A 137 -3.89 11.58 -3.39
N PRO A 138 -3.41 11.11 -2.22
CA PRO A 138 -3.15 9.69 -2.00
C PRO A 138 -4.36 8.78 -2.25
N VAL A 139 -5.57 9.19 -1.91
CA VAL A 139 -6.76 8.36 -2.14
C VAL A 139 -7.05 8.20 -3.61
N ASP A 140 -6.91 9.26 -4.39
CA ASP A 140 -7.12 9.22 -5.84
C ASP A 140 -6.07 8.37 -6.53
N GLU A 141 -4.81 8.55 -6.16
CA GLU A 141 -3.71 7.78 -6.72
C GLU A 141 -3.85 6.28 -6.42
N ILE A 142 -4.13 5.91 -5.18
CA ILE A 142 -4.30 4.50 -4.80
C ILE A 142 -5.49 3.87 -5.52
N ASN A 143 -6.61 4.58 -5.64
CA ASN A 143 -7.77 4.07 -6.39
C ASN A 143 -7.49 3.94 -7.90
N GLN A 144 -6.72 4.86 -8.48
CA GLN A 144 -6.24 4.73 -9.86
C GLN A 144 -5.37 3.48 -10.03
N GLN A 145 -4.43 3.23 -9.12
CA GLN A 145 -3.55 2.06 -9.19
C GLN A 145 -4.32 0.75 -9.01
N GLN A 146 -5.32 0.73 -8.15
CA GLN A 146 -6.21 -0.43 -8.03
C GLN A 146 -6.98 -0.67 -9.32
N GLY A 147 -7.48 0.37 -9.96
CA GLY A 147 -8.16 0.26 -11.26
C GLY A 147 -7.24 -0.28 -12.37
N VAL A 148 -5.99 0.14 -12.41
CA VAL A 148 -4.98 -0.40 -13.33
C VAL A 148 -4.75 -1.88 -13.06
N LEU A 149 -4.62 -2.27 -11.79
CA LEU A 149 -4.41 -3.65 -11.38
C LEU A 149 -5.59 -4.56 -11.76
N GLU A 150 -6.82 -4.10 -11.53
CA GLU A 150 -8.03 -4.81 -11.93
C GLU A 150 -8.08 -5.03 -13.46
N ARG A 151 -7.81 -3.98 -14.23
CA ARG A 151 -7.79 -4.09 -15.71
C ARG A 151 -6.75 -5.09 -16.18
N THR A 152 -5.54 -5.06 -15.62
CA THR A 152 -4.47 -6.00 -15.95
C THR A 152 -4.92 -7.45 -15.72
N ASN A 153 -5.62 -7.73 -14.63
CA ASN A 153 -6.07 -9.08 -14.29
C ASN A 153 -7.28 -9.51 -15.13
N ILE A 154 -8.15 -8.59 -15.53
CA ILE A 154 -9.25 -8.87 -16.47
C ILE A 154 -8.68 -9.23 -17.84
N GLU A 155 -7.75 -8.46 -18.36
CA GLU A 155 -7.10 -8.71 -19.66
C GLU A 155 -6.34 -10.04 -19.67
N ALA A 156 -5.72 -10.42 -18.55
CA ALA A 156 -5.05 -11.70 -18.39
C ALA A 156 -5.99 -12.88 -18.15
N GLY A 157 -7.31 -12.62 -18.02
CA GLY A 157 -8.31 -13.66 -17.76
C GLY A 157 -8.35 -14.16 -16.31
N PHE A 158 -7.67 -13.47 -15.38
CA PHE A 158 -7.64 -13.84 -13.96
C PHE A 158 -8.88 -13.38 -13.19
N LEU A 159 -9.44 -12.22 -13.57
CA LEU A 159 -10.66 -11.67 -12.99
C LEU A 159 -11.76 -11.58 -14.03
N VAL A 160 -12.99 -11.79 -13.57
CA VAL A 160 -14.19 -11.60 -14.40
C VAL A 160 -14.60 -10.14 -14.35
N PRO A 161 -14.93 -9.50 -15.52
CA PRO A 161 -15.44 -8.14 -15.53
C PRO A 161 -16.68 -7.98 -14.63
N PRO A 162 -16.85 -6.81 -13.97
CA PRO A 162 -17.94 -6.60 -13.00
C PRO A 162 -19.35 -6.88 -13.56
N HIS A 163 -19.60 -6.57 -14.83
CA HIS A 163 -20.89 -6.80 -15.48
C HIS A 163 -21.23 -8.27 -15.73
N LEU A 164 -20.26 -9.18 -15.59
CA LEU A 164 -20.44 -10.63 -15.69
C LEU A 164 -20.42 -11.34 -14.34
N GLN A 165 -19.97 -10.68 -13.28
CA GLN A 165 -19.86 -11.29 -11.95
C GLN A 165 -21.21 -11.70 -11.38
N ASP A 166 -22.23 -10.86 -11.56
CA ASP A 166 -23.60 -11.13 -11.08
C ASP A 166 -24.22 -12.35 -11.79
N GLU A 167 -23.97 -12.51 -13.08
CA GLU A 167 -24.47 -13.65 -13.87
C GLU A 167 -23.81 -14.98 -13.46
N LEU A 168 -22.57 -14.93 -13.00
CA LEU A 168 -21.80 -16.10 -12.59
C LEU A 168 -21.91 -16.37 -11.08
N GLY A 169 -22.59 -15.51 -10.32
CA GLY A 169 -22.73 -15.65 -8.86
C GLY A 169 -21.43 -15.51 -8.09
N ARG A 170 -20.51 -14.77 -8.60
CA ARG A 170 -19.17 -14.59 -8.00
C ARG A 170 -18.87 -13.13 -7.70
#